data_bcb4a827f5834d01a883bfbf40f6b319
#
_entry.id   bcb4a827f5834d01a883bfbf40f6b319
#
_cell.length_a   1.000
_cell.length_b   1.000
_cell.length_c   1.000
_cell.angle_alpha   90.00
_cell.angle_beta   90.00
_cell.angle_gamma   90.00
#
_symmetry.space_group_name_H-M   'P 1'
#
loop_
_entity.id
_entity.type
_entity.pdbx_description
1 polymer ?
#
loop_
_entity_poly.entity_id
_entity_poly.type
_entity_poly.pdbx_seq_one_letter_code
_entity_poly.pdbx_strand_id
1 'polypeptide(L)'
;MKISSGSKDFDEFLNGGYENDVITVLYGPAGSGKTNFCVMAAVEQAKQNKKVIFIDTEGGFSTERIRQIDENSGKNILLLKATRFYDQNELMKKLLDNLNKNVSLIIVDSIVMLYRLEAGIAREKGDEKVRIINKTLAKQMSILSEIARKKNIPVLVTDQVYSDFVRSEELKSLDEKKVHMVGGDLIKYWAKCIIELKKEKDKRKAILRKHRSLPEKEFVFQITNKGIEKPGFKLF
;
A
#
# COMPACT_ATOMS: atom_id res chain seq x y z
N MET A 1 19.72 -0.41 -0.60
CA MET A 1 19.47 0.91 -1.23
C MET A 1 18.01 1.29 -0.91
N LYS A 2 17.69 2.58 -0.80
CA LYS A 2 16.33 3.07 -0.48
C LYS A 2 15.93 4.17 -1.45
N ILE A 3 14.61 4.40 -1.60
CA ILE A 3 14.07 5.53 -2.33
C ILE A 3 13.31 6.45 -1.37
N SER A 4 13.31 7.76 -1.65
CA SER A 4 12.52 8.71 -0.88
C SER A 4 11.03 8.46 -1.05
N SER A 5 10.29 8.63 0.03
CA SER A 5 8.83 8.59 0.08
C SER A 5 8.16 9.87 -0.46
N GLY A 6 8.95 10.93 -0.69
CA GLY A 6 8.48 12.27 -0.97
C GLY A 6 8.17 13.11 0.26
N SER A 7 8.30 12.55 1.46
CA SER A 7 8.20 13.26 2.74
C SER A 7 9.50 13.08 3.51
N LYS A 8 10.22 14.20 3.75
CA LYS A 8 11.48 14.17 4.51
C LYS A 8 11.30 13.58 5.91
N ASP A 9 10.24 14.00 6.59
CA ASP A 9 9.92 13.49 7.93
C ASP A 9 9.63 11.98 7.95
N PHE A 10 8.96 11.48 6.90
CA PHE A 10 8.66 10.05 6.80
C PHE A 10 9.89 9.25 6.33
N ASP A 11 10.77 9.85 5.54
CA ASP A 11 12.05 9.25 5.20
C ASP A 11 12.93 9.09 6.44
N GLU A 12 12.98 10.08 7.34
CA GLU A 12 13.65 9.97 8.64
C GLU A 12 13.02 8.85 9.50
N PHE A 13 11.69 8.76 9.52
CA PHE A 13 10.98 7.68 10.21
C PHE A 13 11.37 6.29 9.67
N LEU A 14 11.60 6.13 8.37
CA LEU A 14 12.05 4.89 7.74
C LEU A 14 13.60 4.78 7.64
N ASN A 15 14.32 5.70 8.26
CA ASN A 15 15.79 5.77 8.20
C ASN A 15 16.31 5.81 6.74
N GLY A 16 15.71 6.67 5.92
CA GLY A 16 16.10 6.95 4.54
C GLY A 16 15.08 6.56 3.46
N GLY A 17 13.82 6.27 3.84
CA GLY A 17 12.74 5.99 2.91
C GLY A 17 12.45 4.49 2.67
N TYR A 18 11.77 4.17 1.58
CA TYR A 18 11.38 2.80 1.24
C TYR A 18 12.55 1.96 0.77
N GLU A 19 12.69 0.76 1.33
CA GLU A 19 13.76 -0.17 0.96
C GLU A 19 13.51 -0.79 -0.41
N ASN A 20 14.58 -0.88 -1.23
CA ASN A 20 14.57 -1.68 -2.46
C ASN A 20 14.47 -3.18 -2.13
N ASP A 21 14.25 -4.00 -3.15
CA ASP A 21 14.21 -5.46 -3.10
C ASP A 21 13.11 -6.09 -2.21
N VAL A 22 12.21 -5.27 -1.66
CA VAL A 22 11.14 -5.76 -0.75
C VAL A 22 9.76 -5.21 -1.10
N ILE A 23 8.75 -5.89 -0.57
CA ILE A 23 7.38 -5.39 -0.53
C ILE A 23 7.16 -4.67 0.80
N THR A 24 6.73 -3.40 0.71
CA THR A 24 6.21 -2.60 1.82
C THR A 24 4.69 -2.56 1.76
N VAL A 25 4.04 -2.89 2.85
CA VAL A 25 2.57 -2.85 2.99
C VAL A 25 2.16 -1.65 3.82
N LEU A 26 1.27 -0.83 3.28
CA LEU A 26 0.57 0.24 3.98
C LEU A 26 -0.87 -0.22 4.23
N TYR A 27 -1.26 -0.43 5.48
CA TYR A 27 -2.61 -0.89 5.78
C TYR A 27 -3.33 0.02 6.78
N GLY A 28 -4.64 0.01 6.77
CA GLY A 28 -5.46 0.83 7.67
C GLY A 28 -6.85 1.12 7.12
N PRO A 29 -7.71 1.77 7.90
CA PRO A 29 -9.08 2.08 7.52
C PRO A 29 -9.15 3.03 6.30
N ALA A 30 -10.34 3.13 5.71
CA ALA A 30 -10.61 4.12 4.67
C ALA A 30 -10.30 5.53 5.19
N GLY A 31 -9.73 6.39 4.34
CA GLY A 31 -9.35 7.76 4.72
C GLY A 31 -8.14 7.88 5.65
N SER A 32 -7.42 6.79 5.98
CA SER A 32 -6.19 6.86 6.79
C SER A 32 -5.00 7.48 6.06
N GLY A 33 -5.02 7.54 4.72
CA GLY A 33 -3.98 8.18 3.92
C GLY A 33 -3.13 7.24 3.07
N LYS A 34 -3.47 5.94 2.96
CA LYS A 34 -2.72 4.94 2.17
C LYS A 34 -2.36 5.43 0.76
N THR A 35 -3.37 5.81 -0.01
CA THR A 35 -3.20 6.35 -1.37
C THR A 35 -2.32 7.62 -1.40
N ASN A 36 -2.38 8.49 -0.38
CA ASN A 36 -1.53 9.67 -0.33
C ASN A 36 -0.05 9.33 -0.18
N PHE A 37 0.31 8.33 0.65
CA PHE A 37 1.69 7.83 0.72
C PHE A 37 2.16 7.26 -0.61
N CYS A 38 1.30 6.50 -1.29
CA CYS A 38 1.59 5.94 -2.61
C CYS A 38 1.80 7.03 -3.67
N VAL A 39 0.91 8.02 -3.73
CA VAL A 39 1.00 9.15 -4.68
C VAL A 39 2.26 9.98 -4.43
N MET A 40 2.60 10.26 -3.18
CA MET A 40 3.83 11.00 -2.86
C MET A 40 5.09 10.29 -3.32
N ALA A 41 5.20 8.99 -3.03
CA ALA A 41 6.34 8.18 -3.48
C ALA A 41 6.41 8.14 -5.02
N ALA A 42 5.25 8.03 -5.69
CA ALA A 42 5.18 8.06 -7.15
C ALA A 42 5.67 9.39 -7.73
N VAL A 43 5.20 10.51 -7.19
CA VAL A 43 5.60 11.87 -7.61
C VAL A 43 7.09 12.08 -7.39
N GLU A 44 7.62 11.67 -6.24
CA GLU A 44 9.04 11.85 -5.91
C GLU A 44 9.96 11.09 -6.89
N GLN A 45 9.60 9.86 -7.26
CA GLN A 45 10.35 9.12 -8.29
C GLN A 45 10.19 9.74 -9.68
N ALA A 46 9.00 10.20 -10.01
CA ALA A 46 8.70 10.83 -11.29
C ALA A 46 9.44 12.17 -11.49
N LYS A 47 9.65 12.96 -10.43
CA LYS A 47 10.49 14.18 -10.43
C LYS A 47 11.94 13.89 -10.82
N GLN A 48 12.44 12.71 -10.46
CA GLN A 48 13.79 12.26 -10.83
C GLN A 48 13.85 11.65 -12.24
N ASN A 49 12.84 11.88 -13.10
CA ASN A 49 12.69 11.32 -14.44
C ASN A 49 12.66 9.77 -14.48
N LYS A 50 12.32 9.12 -13.37
CA LYS A 50 12.14 7.68 -13.31
C LYS A 50 10.70 7.31 -13.59
N LYS A 51 10.48 6.11 -14.12
CA LYS A 51 9.13 5.61 -14.40
C LYS A 51 8.55 4.92 -13.17
N VAL A 52 7.28 5.17 -12.91
CA VAL A 52 6.50 4.53 -11.85
C VAL A 52 5.33 3.80 -12.48
N ILE A 53 5.06 2.58 -12.04
CA ILE A 53 3.85 1.85 -12.39
C ILE A 53 2.90 1.92 -11.20
N PHE A 54 1.72 2.46 -11.42
CA PHE A 54 0.65 2.56 -10.43
C PHE A 54 -0.54 1.72 -10.87
N ILE A 55 -0.82 0.63 -10.17
CA ILE A 55 -1.99 -0.22 -10.39
C ILE A 55 -3.08 0.22 -9.42
N ASP A 56 -4.16 0.79 -9.97
CA ASP A 56 -5.32 1.27 -9.22
C ASP A 56 -6.46 0.27 -9.36
N THR A 57 -6.91 -0.28 -8.24
CA THR A 57 -8.03 -1.24 -8.16
C THR A 57 -9.24 -0.64 -7.44
N GLU A 58 -9.07 0.49 -6.74
CA GLU A 58 -10.12 1.14 -5.95
C GLU A 58 -10.69 2.39 -6.64
N GLY A 59 -10.05 2.86 -7.72
CA GLY A 59 -10.42 4.13 -8.36
C GLY A 59 -9.99 5.36 -7.54
N GLY A 60 -9.01 5.18 -6.63
CA GLY A 60 -8.52 6.22 -5.74
C GLY A 60 -7.44 7.14 -6.33
N PHE A 61 -6.90 6.80 -7.49
CA PHE A 61 -5.87 7.59 -8.14
C PHE A 61 -6.42 8.93 -8.65
N SER A 62 -5.87 10.03 -8.19
CA SER A 62 -6.27 11.38 -8.58
C SER A 62 -5.12 12.11 -9.28
N THR A 63 -5.33 12.47 -10.55
CA THR A 63 -4.39 13.31 -11.31
C THR A 63 -4.30 14.71 -10.72
N GLU A 64 -5.40 15.22 -10.16
CA GLU A 64 -5.42 16.50 -9.46
C GLU A 64 -4.51 16.46 -8.22
N ARG A 65 -4.52 15.35 -7.47
CA ARG A 65 -3.64 15.19 -6.32
C ARG A 65 -2.16 15.19 -6.73
N ILE A 66 -1.83 14.60 -7.86
CA ILE A 66 -0.47 14.64 -8.40
C ILE A 66 -0.08 16.09 -8.73
N ARG A 67 -0.94 16.84 -9.42
CA ARG A 67 -0.68 18.23 -9.77
C ARG A 67 -0.52 19.14 -8.55
N GLN A 68 -1.27 18.92 -7.48
CA GLN A 68 -1.11 19.65 -6.23
C GLN A 68 0.29 19.49 -5.63
N ILE A 69 0.89 18.30 -5.76
CA ILE A 69 2.22 18.00 -5.23
C ILE A 69 3.29 18.44 -6.24
N ASP A 70 3.10 18.14 -7.52
CA ASP A 70 4.00 18.54 -8.61
C ASP A 70 3.30 18.47 -9.98
N GLU A 71 3.26 19.59 -10.68
CA GLU A 71 2.52 19.75 -11.93
C GLU A 71 3.07 18.87 -13.09
N ASN A 72 4.38 18.61 -13.09
CA ASN A 72 5.08 17.99 -14.21
C ASN A 72 5.31 16.49 -14.08
N SER A 73 5.09 15.91 -12.89
CA SER A 73 5.47 14.51 -12.61
C SER A 73 4.54 13.48 -13.24
N GLY A 74 3.31 13.85 -13.58
CA GLY A 74 2.29 12.90 -14.07
C GLY A 74 2.70 12.10 -15.30
N LYS A 75 3.52 12.68 -16.21
CA LYS A 75 4.02 12.04 -17.44
C LYS A 75 4.89 10.80 -17.22
N ASN A 76 5.45 10.65 -16.02
CA ASN A 76 6.34 9.54 -15.67
C ASN A 76 5.62 8.47 -14.84
N ILE A 77 4.32 8.63 -14.56
CA ILE A 77 3.51 7.68 -13.82
C ILE A 77 2.59 6.96 -14.80
N LEU A 78 2.82 5.66 -15.02
CA LEU A 78 1.96 4.80 -15.81
C LEU A 78 0.85 4.26 -14.92
N LEU A 79 -0.37 4.76 -15.15
CA LEU A 79 -1.56 4.28 -14.46
C LEU A 79 -2.14 3.07 -15.19
N LEU A 80 -2.26 1.95 -14.49
CA LEU A 80 -2.95 0.75 -14.92
C LEU A 80 -4.17 0.54 -14.03
N LYS A 81 -5.34 0.31 -14.64
CA LYS A 81 -6.58 0.08 -13.90
C LYS A 81 -6.98 -1.38 -14.00
N ALA A 82 -7.34 -1.98 -12.88
CA ALA A 82 -7.97 -3.29 -12.81
C ALA A 82 -9.32 -3.17 -12.11
N THR A 83 -10.36 -3.74 -12.71
CA THR A 83 -11.73 -3.74 -12.16
C THR A 83 -12.21 -5.11 -11.75
N ARG A 84 -11.46 -6.17 -12.10
CA ARG A 84 -11.72 -7.57 -11.71
C ARG A 84 -10.44 -8.19 -11.21
N PHE A 85 -10.55 -9.14 -10.30
CA PHE A 85 -9.40 -9.87 -9.74
C PHE A 85 -8.59 -10.62 -10.81
N TYR A 86 -9.27 -11.10 -11.84
CA TYR A 86 -8.63 -11.69 -13.01
C TYR A 86 -7.73 -10.68 -13.74
N ASP A 87 -8.23 -9.48 -14.00
CA ASP A 87 -7.46 -8.43 -14.71
C ASP A 87 -6.22 -8.03 -13.90
N GLN A 88 -6.37 -7.90 -12.58
CA GLN A 88 -5.25 -7.66 -11.67
C GLN A 88 -4.18 -8.76 -11.79
N ASN A 89 -4.59 -10.03 -11.85
CA ASN A 89 -3.67 -11.16 -12.01
C ASN A 89 -2.93 -11.12 -13.35
N GLU A 90 -3.63 -10.81 -14.44
CA GLU A 90 -3.00 -10.70 -15.77
C GLU A 90 -2.03 -9.51 -15.86
N LEU A 91 -2.37 -8.39 -15.22
CA LEU A 91 -1.43 -7.26 -15.11
C LEU A 91 -0.14 -7.67 -14.39
N MET A 92 -0.23 -8.41 -13.28
CA MET A 92 0.96 -8.88 -12.55
C MET A 92 1.87 -9.77 -13.41
N LYS A 93 1.29 -10.69 -14.20
CA LYS A 93 2.04 -11.54 -15.12
C LYS A 93 2.76 -10.71 -16.19
N LYS A 94 2.03 -9.78 -16.82
CA LYS A 94 2.60 -8.90 -17.85
C LYS A 94 3.74 -8.04 -17.32
N LEU A 95 3.67 -7.58 -16.06
CA LEU A 95 4.74 -6.83 -15.43
C LEU A 95 6.01 -7.66 -15.29
N LEU A 96 5.90 -8.93 -14.89
CA LEU A 96 7.06 -9.80 -14.73
C LEU A 96 7.85 -9.94 -16.04
N ASP A 97 7.12 -10.08 -17.15
CA ASP A 97 7.71 -10.34 -18.46
C ASP A 97 8.25 -9.07 -19.15
N ASN A 98 7.61 -7.92 -18.92
CA ASN A 98 7.80 -6.71 -19.74
C ASN A 98 8.32 -5.49 -18.98
N LEU A 99 8.83 -5.64 -17.76
CA LEU A 99 9.24 -4.50 -16.96
C LEU A 99 10.48 -3.80 -17.52
N ASN A 100 10.30 -2.53 -17.92
CA ASN A 100 11.39 -1.68 -18.42
C ASN A 100 12.43 -1.39 -17.31
N LYS A 101 13.71 -1.27 -17.70
CA LYS A 101 14.83 -0.97 -16.79
C LYS A 101 14.71 0.39 -16.09
N ASN A 102 13.96 1.34 -16.66
CA ASN A 102 13.77 2.67 -16.08
C ASN A 102 12.67 2.75 -15.00
N VAL A 103 11.95 1.63 -14.72
CA VAL A 103 10.97 1.58 -13.64
C VAL A 103 11.69 1.52 -12.31
N SER A 104 11.39 2.46 -11.42
CA SER A 104 11.99 2.60 -10.09
C SER A 104 11.05 2.25 -8.94
N LEU A 105 9.75 2.14 -9.21
CA LEU A 105 8.73 1.89 -8.19
C LEU A 105 7.51 1.23 -8.82
N ILE A 106 6.96 0.23 -8.14
CA ILE A 106 5.64 -0.34 -8.44
C ILE A 106 4.73 -0.13 -7.24
N ILE A 107 3.51 0.29 -7.52
CA ILE A 107 2.45 0.53 -6.52
C ILE A 107 1.22 -0.29 -6.91
N VAL A 108 0.59 -0.94 -5.93
CA VAL A 108 -0.71 -1.61 -6.09
C VAL A 108 -1.66 -1.10 -5.02
N ASP A 109 -2.61 -0.28 -5.41
CA ASP A 109 -3.58 0.36 -4.49
C ASP A 109 -5.02 -0.02 -4.88
N SER A 110 -5.59 -1.07 -4.25
CA SER A 110 -5.05 -1.98 -3.24
C SER A 110 -4.87 -3.40 -3.79
N ILE A 111 -4.01 -4.17 -3.17
CA ILE A 111 -3.78 -5.58 -3.55
C ILE A 111 -4.98 -6.48 -3.19
N VAL A 112 -5.79 -6.09 -2.21
CA VAL A 112 -6.82 -6.94 -1.60
C VAL A 112 -8.25 -6.58 -1.95
N MET A 113 -8.54 -5.43 -2.52
CA MET A 113 -9.92 -5.00 -2.80
C MET A 113 -10.65 -6.01 -3.69
N LEU A 114 -10.09 -6.30 -4.86
CA LEU A 114 -10.69 -7.23 -5.82
C LEU A 114 -10.63 -8.68 -5.34
N TYR A 115 -9.56 -9.07 -4.62
CA TYR A 115 -9.47 -10.35 -3.94
C TYR A 115 -10.63 -10.54 -2.96
N ARG A 116 -10.95 -9.55 -2.13
CA ARG A 116 -12.01 -9.63 -1.14
C ARG A 116 -13.38 -9.87 -1.79
N LEU A 117 -13.67 -9.16 -2.87
CA LEU A 117 -14.92 -9.34 -3.64
C LEU A 117 -15.01 -10.76 -4.20
N GLU A 118 -13.95 -11.22 -4.86
CA GLU A 118 -13.93 -12.55 -5.45
C GLU A 118 -13.97 -13.67 -4.41
N ALA A 119 -13.26 -13.48 -3.27
CA ALA A 119 -13.30 -14.44 -2.16
C ALA A 119 -14.69 -14.52 -1.51
N GLY A 120 -15.45 -13.42 -1.46
CA GLY A 120 -16.86 -13.42 -1.04
C GLY A 120 -17.71 -14.32 -1.93
N ILE A 121 -17.64 -14.13 -3.24
CA ILE A 121 -18.35 -14.94 -4.24
C ILE A 121 -17.90 -16.42 -4.19
N ALA A 122 -16.60 -16.66 -3.98
CA ALA A 122 -16.05 -18.00 -3.93
C ALA A 122 -16.55 -18.81 -2.72
N ARG A 123 -16.80 -18.15 -1.57
CA ARG A 123 -17.36 -18.81 -0.37
C ARG A 123 -18.74 -19.42 -0.62
N GLU A 124 -19.57 -18.80 -1.43
CA GLU A 124 -20.88 -19.33 -1.83
C GLU A 124 -20.76 -20.57 -2.72
N LYS A 125 -19.59 -20.74 -3.38
CA LYS A 125 -19.31 -21.82 -4.34
C LYS A 125 -18.48 -22.97 -3.76
N GLY A 126 -18.11 -22.88 -2.47
CA GLY A 126 -17.41 -23.91 -1.73
C GLY A 126 -15.90 -23.69 -1.56
N ASP A 127 -15.32 -24.46 -0.65
CA ASP A 127 -13.94 -24.30 -0.16
C ASP A 127 -12.88 -24.41 -1.26
N GLU A 128 -13.10 -25.24 -2.28
CA GLU A 128 -12.14 -25.38 -3.38
C GLU A 128 -11.96 -24.05 -4.14
N LYS A 129 -13.06 -23.32 -4.39
CA LYS A 129 -12.99 -22.01 -5.04
C LYS A 129 -12.25 -21.00 -4.19
N VAL A 130 -12.48 -21.00 -2.88
CA VAL A 130 -11.74 -20.14 -1.93
C VAL A 130 -10.25 -20.44 -1.98
N ARG A 131 -9.85 -21.72 -2.02
CA ARG A 131 -8.43 -22.11 -2.15
C ARG A 131 -7.79 -21.60 -3.44
N ILE A 132 -8.53 -21.63 -4.55
CA ILE A 132 -8.03 -21.10 -5.85
C ILE A 132 -7.78 -19.61 -5.75
N ILE A 133 -8.71 -18.84 -5.18
CA ILE A 133 -8.57 -17.39 -5.01
C ILE A 133 -7.39 -17.05 -4.09
N ASN A 134 -7.23 -17.77 -2.98
CA ASN A 134 -6.09 -17.60 -2.08
C ASN A 134 -4.75 -17.91 -2.77
N LYS A 135 -4.68 -19.00 -3.55
CA LYS A 135 -3.48 -19.34 -4.36
C LYS A 135 -3.18 -18.25 -5.38
N THR A 136 -4.19 -17.64 -5.98
CA THR A 136 -4.01 -16.56 -6.96
C THR A 136 -3.42 -15.31 -6.29
N LEU A 137 -3.92 -14.91 -5.11
CA LEU A 137 -3.34 -13.80 -4.35
C LEU A 137 -1.88 -14.10 -3.94
N ALA A 138 -1.62 -15.33 -3.45
CA ALA A 138 -0.26 -15.76 -3.12
C ALA A 138 0.68 -15.66 -4.32
N LYS A 139 0.22 -16.05 -5.52
CA LYS A 139 0.99 -15.94 -6.76
C LYS A 139 1.26 -14.50 -7.14
N GLN A 140 0.30 -13.60 -7.00
CA GLN A 140 0.50 -12.16 -7.23
C GLN A 140 1.57 -11.59 -6.31
N MET A 141 1.50 -11.88 -5.01
CA MET A 141 2.51 -11.45 -4.04
C MET A 141 3.91 -12.04 -4.36
N SER A 142 3.96 -13.30 -4.80
CA SER A 142 5.20 -13.94 -5.25
C SER A 142 5.81 -13.22 -6.46
N ILE A 143 5.01 -12.89 -7.46
CA ILE A 143 5.44 -12.12 -8.65
C ILE A 143 5.99 -10.76 -8.23
N LEU A 144 5.27 -10.02 -7.39
CA LEU A 144 5.73 -8.71 -6.90
C LEU A 144 7.05 -8.82 -6.13
N SER A 145 7.20 -9.86 -5.30
CA SER A 145 8.46 -10.13 -4.58
C SER A 145 9.61 -10.48 -5.53
N GLU A 146 9.34 -11.26 -6.57
CA GLU A 146 10.31 -11.62 -7.60
C GLU A 146 10.79 -10.38 -8.36
N ILE A 147 9.85 -9.53 -8.79
CA ILE A 147 10.14 -8.26 -9.45
C ILE A 147 10.99 -7.36 -8.54
N ALA A 148 10.57 -7.15 -7.28
CA ALA A 148 11.29 -6.32 -6.33
C ALA A 148 12.76 -6.74 -6.21
N ARG A 149 13.00 -8.04 -6.07
CA ARG A 149 14.35 -8.61 -5.90
C ARG A 149 15.16 -8.60 -7.18
N LYS A 150 14.60 -9.05 -8.32
CA LYS A 150 15.31 -9.12 -9.59
C LYS A 150 15.66 -7.75 -10.16
N LYS A 151 14.79 -6.76 -9.96
CA LYS A 151 14.99 -5.40 -10.47
C LYS A 151 15.59 -4.45 -9.43
N ASN A 152 15.72 -4.90 -8.18
CA ASN A 152 16.21 -4.13 -7.03
C ASN A 152 15.44 -2.80 -6.86
N ILE A 153 14.12 -2.88 -6.90
CA ILE A 153 13.20 -1.75 -6.73
C ILE A 153 12.22 -2.02 -5.59
N PRO A 154 11.71 -0.99 -4.91
CA PRO A 154 10.64 -1.17 -3.93
C PRO A 154 9.31 -1.48 -4.61
N VAL A 155 8.49 -2.24 -3.92
CA VAL A 155 7.08 -2.46 -4.26
C VAL A 155 6.23 -2.00 -3.08
N LEU A 156 5.32 -1.07 -3.31
CA LEU A 156 4.34 -0.64 -2.32
C LEU A 156 3.00 -1.29 -2.62
N VAL A 157 2.39 -1.89 -1.62
CA VAL A 157 1.01 -2.38 -1.72
C VAL A 157 0.17 -1.79 -0.60
N THR A 158 -1.07 -1.45 -0.87
CA THR A 158 -2.00 -1.06 0.17
C THR A 158 -2.95 -2.18 0.50
N ASP A 159 -3.38 -2.21 1.76
CA ASP A 159 -4.35 -3.16 2.28
C ASP A 159 -5.38 -2.42 3.15
N GLN A 160 -6.60 -2.88 3.09
CA GLN A 160 -7.67 -2.39 3.95
C GLN A 160 -7.78 -3.28 5.19
N VAL A 161 -8.28 -2.68 6.26
CA VAL A 161 -8.63 -3.42 7.46
C VAL A 161 -10.12 -3.71 7.47
N TYR A 162 -10.49 -4.83 8.03
CA TYR A 162 -11.86 -5.09 8.43
C TYR A 162 -11.91 -5.21 9.96
N SER A 163 -12.95 -4.66 10.54
CA SER A 163 -13.36 -5.01 11.90
C SER A 163 -14.29 -6.21 11.77
N ASP A 164 -14.07 -7.25 12.54
CA ASP A 164 -15.09 -8.25 12.71
C ASP A 164 -16.36 -7.54 13.17
N PHE A 165 -17.47 -7.71 12.44
CA PHE A 165 -18.78 -7.33 12.96
C PHE A 165 -19.06 -8.28 14.14
N VAL A 166 -18.63 -7.89 15.31
CA VAL A 166 -19.03 -8.52 16.55
C VAL A 166 -20.55 -8.35 16.62
N ARG A 167 -21.29 -9.46 16.59
CA ARG A 167 -22.71 -9.43 16.90
C ARG A 167 -22.91 -8.66 18.19
N SER A 168 -23.91 -7.82 18.24
CA SER A 168 -24.21 -6.83 19.28
C SER A 168 -24.32 -7.38 20.72
N GLU A 169 -24.08 -8.64 20.97
CA GLU A 169 -24.18 -9.29 22.28
C GLU A 169 -22.85 -9.41 23.05
N GLU A 170 -21.69 -9.19 22.41
CA GLU A 170 -20.37 -9.30 23.06
C GLU A 170 -19.70 -7.94 23.38
N LEU A 171 -20.43 -6.85 23.39
CA LEU A 171 -19.94 -5.47 23.61
C LEU A 171 -19.58 -5.17 25.09
N LYS A 172 -19.22 -6.14 25.91
CA LYS A 172 -18.93 -5.93 27.35
C LYS A 172 -17.46 -6.03 27.76
N SER A 173 -16.54 -6.25 26.85
CA SER A 173 -15.10 -6.12 27.17
C SER A 173 -14.46 -5.01 26.35
N LEU A 174 -13.99 -3.98 27.05
CA LEU A 174 -13.28 -2.81 26.53
C LEU A 174 -11.85 -3.15 26.06
N ASP A 175 -11.67 -4.26 25.36
CA ASP A 175 -10.41 -4.56 24.69
C ASP A 175 -10.43 -3.94 23.29
N GLU A 176 -9.34 -3.26 22.94
CA GLU A 176 -9.10 -2.64 21.63
C GLU A 176 -9.54 -3.59 20.52
N LYS A 177 -10.52 -3.16 19.69
CA LYS A 177 -10.97 -3.92 18.53
C LYS A 177 -9.74 -4.33 17.72
N LYS A 178 -9.40 -5.60 17.73
CA LYS A 178 -8.30 -6.15 16.92
C LYS A 178 -8.64 -5.91 15.46
N VAL A 179 -7.92 -5.01 14.85
CA VAL A 179 -8.06 -4.65 13.45
C VAL A 179 -7.19 -5.60 12.64
N HIS A 180 -7.81 -6.38 11.77
CA HIS A 180 -7.12 -7.37 10.95
C HIS A 180 -6.92 -6.89 9.52
N MET A 181 -5.75 -7.18 8.95
CA MET A 181 -5.48 -6.98 7.53
C MET A 181 -6.33 -7.96 6.70
N VAL A 182 -6.88 -7.49 5.59
CA VAL A 182 -7.50 -8.37 4.59
C VAL A 182 -6.37 -9.19 3.92
N GLY A 183 -6.54 -10.50 3.78
CA GLY A 183 -5.46 -11.38 3.29
C GLY A 183 -4.45 -11.80 4.38
N GLY A 184 -4.51 -11.20 5.57
CA GLY A 184 -3.91 -11.67 6.82
C GLY A 184 -2.47 -12.15 6.71
N ASP A 185 -2.23 -13.38 7.16
CA ASP A 185 -0.88 -13.97 7.24
C ASP A 185 -0.22 -14.17 5.89
N LEU A 186 -0.99 -14.32 4.80
CA LEU A 186 -0.44 -14.43 3.46
C LEU A 186 0.34 -13.16 3.08
N ILE A 187 -0.25 -11.98 3.27
CA ILE A 187 0.41 -10.70 2.97
C ILE A 187 1.58 -10.47 3.91
N LYS A 188 1.42 -10.73 5.22
CA LYS A 188 2.48 -10.61 6.22
C LYS A 188 3.71 -11.47 5.91
N TYR A 189 3.50 -12.65 5.31
CA TYR A 189 4.59 -13.54 4.92
C TYR A 189 5.51 -12.90 3.87
N TRP A 190 4.92 -12.30 2.83
CA TRP A 190 5.68 -11.70 1.73
C TRP A 190 6.26 -10.34 2.08
N ALA A 191 5.56 -9.54 2.90
CA ALA A 191 6.00 -8.21 3.29
C ALA A 191 7.23 -8.25 4.22
N LYS A 192 8.21 -7.37 3.95
CA LYS A 192 9.37 -7.16 4.82
C LYS A 192 9.28 -5.86 5.61
N CYS A 193 8.42 -4.94 5.17
CA CYS A 193 8.04 -3.74 5.88
C CYS A 193 6.50 -3.67 5.95
N ILE A 194 5.94 -3.43 7.13
CA ILE A 194 4.49 -3.30 7.34
C ILE A 194 4.24 -2.06 8.18
N ILE A 195 3.43 -1.16 7.66
CA ILE A 195 3.09 0.11 8.28
C ILE A 195 1.59 0.20 8.45
N GLU A 196 1.14 0.31 9.67
CA GLU A 196 -0.25 0.56 10.02
C GLU A 196 -0.54 2.06 10.00
N LEU A 197 -1.59 2.45 9.30
CA LEU A 197 -2.09 3.83 9.31
C LEU A 197 -3.36 3.91 10.14
N LYS A 198 -3.35 4.74 11.17
CA LYS A 198 -4.51 5.03 12.02
C LYS A 198 -5.01 6.45 11.81
N LYS A 199 -6.31 6.63 11.96
CA LYS A 199 -6.95 7.96 12.01
C LYS A 199 -7.70 8.06 13.32
N GLU A 200 -7.26 8.95 14.20
CA GLU A 200 -7.83 9.21 15.50
C GLU A 200 -8.27 10.68 15.54
N LYS A 201 -9.58 10.92 15.38
CA LYS A 201 -10.14 12.29 15.27
C LYS A 201 -9.40 13.09 14.20
N ASP A 202 -8.69 14.15 14.58
CA ASP A 202 -7.93 15.03 13.68
C ASP A 202 -6.48 14.62 13.47
N LYS A 203 -6.02 13.59 14.17
CA LYS A 203 -4.63 13.11 14.11
C LYS A 203 -4.56 11.84 13.27
N ARG A 204 -3.47 11.71 12.52
CA ARG A 204 -3.11 10.48 11.82
C ARG A 204 -1.77 9.99 12.32
N LYS A 205 -1.65 8.67 12.42
CA LYS A 205 -0.42 8.00 12.84
C LYS A 205 -0.05 6.91 11.84
N ALA A 206 1.23 6.79 11.57
CA ALA A 206 1.84 5.63 10.94
C ALA A 206 2.62 4.87 12.00
N ILE A 207 2.37 3.57 12.12
CA ILE A 207 3.02 2.68 13.10
C ILE A 207 3.80 1.64 12.31
N LEU A 208 5.09 1.57 12.50
CA LEU A 208 5.95 0.56 11.89
C LEU A 208 5.77 -0.76 12.65
N ARG A 209 4.99 -1.69 12.10
CA ARG A 209 4.65 -2.98 12.73
C ARG A 209 5.66 -4.07 12.41
N LYS A 210 6.32 -3.98 11.27
CA LYS A 210 7.35 -4.93 10.85
C LYS A 210 8.38 -4.21 10.00
N HIS A 211 9.63 -4.46 10.27
CA HIS A 211 10.74 -4.03 9.44
C HIS A 211 11.93 -4.95 9.68
N ARG A 212 12.75 -5.19 8.66
CA ARG A 212 13.88 -6.12 8.79
C ARG A 212 15.03 -5.58 9.67
N SER A 213 15.08 -4.28 9.93
CA SER A 213 16.20 -3.64 10.65
C SER A 213 15.81 -2.52 11.62
N LEU A 214 14.53 -2.15 11.69
CA LEU A 214 14.05 -1.09 12.58
C LEU A 214 13.08 -1.65 13.60
N PRO A 215 13.08 -1.15 14.85
CA PRO A 215 12.09 -1.51 15.86
C PRO A 215 10.73 -0.91 15.53
N GLU A 216 9.69 -1.39 16.21
CA GLU A 216 8.36 -0.77 16.18
C GLU A 216 8.45 0.67 16.69
N LYS A 217 7.83 1.61 15.95
CA LYS A 217 7.80 3.03 16.30
C LYS A 217 6.66 3.73 15.59
N GLU A 218 6.33 4.94 16.05
CA GLU A 218 5.20 5.73 15.57
C GLU A 218 5.67 7.04 14.91
N PHE A 219 4.87 7.49 13.95
CA PHE A 219 5.03 8.76 13.26
C PHE A 219 3.67 9.45 13.16
N VAL A 220 3.51 10.59 13.80
CA VAL A 220 2.30 11.43 13.70
C VAL A 220 2.42 12.33 12.48
N PHE A 221 1.36 12.40 11.68
CA PHE A 221 1.39 13.16 10.43
C PHE A 221 0.04 13.86 10.14
N GLN A 222 0.10 14.82 9.26
CA GLN A 222 -1.03 15.45 8.59
C GLN A 222 -0.91 15.35 7.08
N ILE A 223 -2.04 15.39 6.38
CA ILE A 223 -2.09 15.44 4.92
C ILE A 223 -2.39 16.88 4.52
N THR A 224 -1.49 17.49 3.76
CA THR A 224 -1.60 18.85 3.25
C THR A 224 -1.66 18.84 1.72
N ASN A 225 -1.84 20.00 1.08
CA ASN A 225 -1.74 20.12 -0.36
C ASN A 225 -0.35 19.75 -0.88
N LYS A 226 0.70 19.93 -0.08
CA LYS A 226 2.09 19.59 -0.43
C LYS A 226 2.43 18.12 -0.18
N GLY A 227 1.58 17.38 0.53
CA GLY A 227 1.83 15.97 0.81
C GLY A 227 1.60 15.58 2.27
N ILE A 228 2.52 14.79 2.82
CA ILE A 228 2.50 14.28 4.19
C ILE A 228 3.62 14.94 4.97
N GLU A 229 3.29 15.55 6.08
CA GLU A 229 4.21 16.32 6.92
C GLU A 229 3.94 16.05 8.40
N LYS A 230 4.93 16.27 9.27
CA LYS A 230 4.66 16.38 10.70
C LYS A 230 3.71 17.55 10.98
N PRO A 231 2.78 17.40 11.93
CA PRO A 231 1.98 18.55 12.36
C PRO A 231 2.91 19.66 12.87
N GLY A 232 2.78 20.87 12.33
CA GLY A 232 3.52 22.03 12.83
C GLY A 232 3.15 22.32 14.30
N PHE A 233 4.08 22.83 15.08
CA PHE A 233 3.79 23.40 16.38
C PHE A 233 2.84 24.59 16.17
N LYS A 234 1.59 24.48 16.60
CA LYS A 234 0.75 25.65 16.82
C LYS A 234 1.26 26.33 18.09
N LEU A 235 2.01 27.41 17.94
CA LEU A 235 2.17 28.37 19.01
C LEU A 235 0.80 28.98 19.25
N PHE A 236 0.23 28.74 20.43
CA PHE A 236 -0.98 29.40 20.92
C PHE A 236 -0.73 30.86 21.19
#